data_b6206ac976cfed335be5f2bad9f7a494
#
_entry.id   b6206ac976cfed335be5f2bad9f7a494
#
_cell.length_a   1.000
_cell.length_b   1.000
_cell.length_c   1.000
_cell.angle_alpha   90.00
_cell.angle_beta   90.00
_cell.angle_gamma   90.00
#
_symmetry.space_group_name_H-M   'P 1'
#
loop_
_entity.id
_entity.type
_entity.pdbx_description
1 polymer ?
#
loop_
_entity_poly.entity_id
_entity_poly.type
_entity_poly.pdbx_seq_one_letter_code
_entity_poly.pdbx_strand_id
1 'polypeptide(L)'
;MIQQESRLKVADNTGARELLVIHVMGGSARRYGRVGDVVVGTIKAATPHGTVKKSDIVRAVIVRCAKEWRREDGSSIRFDDNAAVILDTDGRNPKGTRIFGPVARELRERGYMRIVSLAPEVL
;
A
#
# COMPACT_ATOMS: atom_id res chain seq x y z
N MET A 1 -6.30 -7.49 -8.47
CA MET A 1 -5.60 -7.87 -7.25
C MET A 1 -4.10 -7.82 -7.47
N ILE A 2 -3.39 -7.63 -6.40
CA ILE A 2 -1.93 -7.42 -6.46
C ILE A 2 -1.22 -8.76 -6.36
N GLN A 3 -0.26 -8.98 -7.22
CA GLN A 3 0.53 -10.22 -7.21
C GLN A 3 2.00 -9.89 -7.39
N GLN A 4 2.85 -10.91 -7.35
CA GLN A 4 4.26 -10.77 -7.62
C GLN A 4 4.46 -10.13 -9.00
N GLU A 5 5.40 -9.19 -9.09
CA GLU A 5 5.71 -8.38 -10.26
C GLU A 5 4.67 -7.29 -10.60
N SER A 6 3.62 -7.13 -9.82
CA SER A 6 2.73 -5.98 -9.96
C SER A 6 3.46 -4.70 -9.61
N ARG A 7 3.12 -3.61 -10.31
CA ARG A 7 3.66 -2.29 -10.00
C ARG A 7 2.61 -1.47 -9.29
N LEU A 8 2.99 -0.88 -8.17
CA LEU A 8 2.10 -0.08 -7.34
C LEU A 8 2.56 1.36 -7.32
N LYS A 9 1.61 2.26 -7.34
CA LYS A 9 1.88 3.67 -7.08
C LYS A 9 2.09 3.84 -5.58
N VAL A 10 3.07 4.65 -5.19
CA VAL A 10 3.30 4.95 -3.78
C VAL A 10 2.51 6.21 -3.40
N ALA A 11 1.66 6.10 -2.41
CA ALA A 11 0.71 7.15 -2.02
C ALA A 11 1.14 7.94 -0.79
N ASP A 12 2.44 8.09 -0.59
CA ASP A 12 2.96 8.85 0.55
C ASP A 12 4.08 9.81 0.12
N ASN A 13 4.59 10.57 1.10
CA ASN A 13 5.61 11.58 0.87
C ASN A 13 7.03 11.12 1.19
N THR A 14 7.30 9.82 1.16
CA THR A 14 8.65 9.29 1.38
C THR A 14 9.61 9.60 0.23
N GLY A 15 9.07 10.02 -0.90
CA GLY A 15 9.85 10.25 -2.12
C GLY A 15 9.77 9.12 -3.12
N ALA A 16 9.36 7.94 -2.70
CA ALA A 16 9.13 6.82 -3.61
C ALA A 16 7.89 7.09 -4.46
N ARG A 17 7.94 6.71 -5.73
CA ARG A 17 6.84 6.91 -6.69
C ARG A 17 6.24 5.60 -7.17
N GLU A 18 7.07 4.59 -7.38
CA GLU A 18 6.65 3.30 -7.92
C GLU A 18 7.33 2.17 -7.18
N LEU A 19 6.56 1.15 -6.84
CA LEU A 19 7.00 -0.04 -6.12
C LEU A 19 6.72 -1.27 -6.97
N LEU A 20 7.72 -2.12 -7.17
CA LEU A 20 7.55 -3.43 -7.80
C LEU A 20 7.41 -4.49 -6.72
N VAL A 21 6.30 -5.21 -6.72
CA VAL A 21 6.04 -6.26 -5.73
C VAL A 21 6.94 -7.46 -5.98
N ILE A 22 7.71 -7.84 -4.97
CA ILE A 22 8.54 -9.05 -4.99
C ILE A 22 7.76 -10.22 -4.38
N HIS A 23 7.05 -9.98 -3.28
CA HIS A 23 6.37 -11.02 -2.54
C HIS A 23 5.17 -10.47 -1.78
N VAL A 24 4.07 -11.22 -1.74
CA VAL A 24 2.90 -10.90 -0.93
C VAL A 24 3.02 -11.69 0.37
N MET A 25 3.05 -11.00 1.50
CA MET A 25 3.21 -11.64 2.81
C MET A 25 1.93 -12.33 3.25
N GLY A 26 2.05 -13.36 4.06
CA GLY A 26 0.91 -14.08 4.60
C GLY A 26 0.92 -15.57 4.33
N GLY A 27 2.08 -16.16 4.03
CA GLY A 27 2.26 -17.58 3.83
C GLY A 27 2.85 -17.93 2.48
N SER A 28 3.42 -19.13 2.37
CA SER A 28 4.14 -19.55 1.18
C SER A 28 3.24 -19.78 -0.05
N ALA A 29 1.94 -20.01 0.17
CA ALA A 29 0.97 -20.25 -0.90
C ALA A 29 0.21 -18.98 -1.34
N ARG A 30 0.52 -17.85 -0.76
CA ARG A 30 -0.22 -16.63 -1.06
C ARG A 30 0.19 -16.03 -2.39
N ARG A 31 -0.77 -15.91 -3.30
CA ARG A 31 -0.54 -15.37 -4.65
C ARG A 31 -0.96 -13.92 -4.80
N TYR A 32 -2.04 -13.51 -4.13
CA TYR A 32 -2.66 -12.21 -4.37
C TYR A 32 -2.77 -11.43 -3.07
N GLY A 33 -2.53 -10.12 -3.18
CA GLY A 33 -2.74 -9.18 -2.10
C GLY A 33 -3.97 -8.32 -2.35
N ARG A 34 -4.64 -7.95 -1.27
CA ARG A 34 -5.79 -7.06 -1.24
C ARG A 34 -5.47 -5.85 -0.38
N VAL A 35 -6.39 -4.91 -0.31
CA VAL A 35 -6.27 -3.79 0.63
C VAL A 35 -6.07 -4.31 2.05
N GLY A 36 -5.07 -3.76 2.73
CA GLY A 36 -4.70 -4.17 4.08
C GLY A 36 -3.65 -5.26 4.14
N ASP A 37 -3.29 -5.86 3.02
CA ASP A 37 -2.21 -6.84 2.97
C ASP A 37 -0.86 -6.15 2.83
N VAL A 38 0.17 -6.77 3.40
CA VAL A 38 1.54 -6.27 3.33
C VAL A 38 2.28 -6.97 2.21
N VAL A 39 3.01 -6.19 1.43
CA VAL A 39 3.87 -6.71 0.36
C VAL A 39 5.31 -6.26 0.61
N VAL A 40 6.24 -7.07 0.13
CA VAL A 40 7.65 -6.70 0.04
C VAL A 40 7.92 -6.31 -1.40
N GLY A 41 8.58 -5.19 -1.60
CA GLY A 41 8.86 -4.72 -2.94
C GLY A 41 10.12 -3.89 -3.02
N THR A 42 10.54 -3.63 -4.24
CA THR A 42 11.67 -2.77 -4.53
C THR A 42 11.19 -1.47 -5.16
N ILE A 43 11.83 -0.37 -4.81
CA ILE A 43 11.49 0.95 -5.34
C ILE A 43 12.06 1.09 -6.74
N LYS A 44 11.20 1.32 -7.73
CA LYS A 44 11.61 1.47 -9.13
C LYS A 44 11.76 2.92 -9.57
N ALA A 45 11.05 3.83 -8.91
CA ALA A 45 11.16 5.26 -9.18
C ALA A 45 11.03 6.03 -7.88
N ALA A 46 11.93 6.98 -7.65
CA ALA A 46 11.95 7.79 -6.43
C ALA A 46 12.57 9.15 -6.72
N THR A 47 12.24 10.14 -5.90
CA THR A 47 12.89 11.46 -5.96
C THR A 47 14.32 11.36 -5.38
N PRO A 48 15.28 12.16 -5.88
CA PRO A 48 16.67 12.06 -5.42
C PRO A 48 16.87 12.32 -3.93
N HIS A 49 16.03 13.14 -3.32
CA HIS A 49 16.19 13.58 -1.92
C HIS A 49 15.15 12.99 -0.98
N GLY A 50 14.47 11.92 -1.41
CA GLY A 50 13.48 11.27 -0.57
C GLY A 50 14.09 10.43 0.54
N THR A 51 13.25 10.07 1.52
CA THR A 51 13.62 9.17 2.61
C THR A 51 13.93 7.77 2.09
N VAL A 52 13.25 7.37 1.02
CA VAL A 52 13.43 6.07 0.37
C VAL A 52 14.01 6.30 -1.01
N LYS A 53 15.00 5.50 -1.38
CA LYS A 53 15.73 5.64 -2.63
C LYS A 53 15.39 4.52 -3.60
N LYS A 54 15.68 4.77 -4.88
CA LYS A 54 15.55 3.75 -5.92
C LYS A 54 16.36 2.51 -5.57
N SER A 55 15.80 1.35 -5.83
CA SER A 55 16.36 0.03 -5.54
C SER A 55 16.31 -0.41 -4.09
N ASP A 56 15.79 0.41 -3.18
CA ASP A 56 15.57 -0.03 -1.80
C ASP A 56 14.50 -1.11 -1.75
N ILE A 57 14.68 -2.07 -0.86
CA ILE A 57 13.69 -3.11 -0.58
C ILE A 57 12.91 -2.69 0.67
N VAL A 58 11.60 -2.59 0.53
CA VAL A 58 10.73 -2.08 1.59
C VAL A 58 9.49 -2.95 1.76
N ARG A 59 8.85 -2.80 2.91
CA ARG A 59 7.51 -3.34 3.15
C ARG A 59 6.50 -2.23 2.97
N ALA A 60 5.38 -2.57 2.36
CA ALA A 60 4.31 -1.62 2.12
C ALA A 60 2.96 -2.30 2.33
N VAL A 61 1.97 -1.53 2.73
CA VAL A 61 0.59 -2.00 2.85
C VAL A 61 -0.21 -1.47 1.68
N ILE A 62 -1.02 -2.33 1.08
CA ILE A 62 -1.88 -1.94 -0.04
C ILE A 62 -3.05 -1.12 0.50
N VAL A 63 -3.20 0.10 0.00
CA VAL A 63 -4.27 1.02 0.44
C VAL A 63 -5.37 1.20 -0.59
N ARG A 64 -5.10 0.94 -1.86
CA ARG A 64 -6.08 1.01 -2.94
C ARG A 64 -5.86 -0.11 -3.95
N CYS A 65 -6.94 -0.66 -4.49
CA CYS A 65 -6.89 -1.60 -5.60
C CYS A 65 -7.82 -1.13 -6.71
N ALA A 66 -7.37 -1.25 -7.96
CA ALA A 66 -8.19 -0.92 -9.12
C ALA A 66 -9.26 -1.98 -9.39
N LYS A 67 -9.03 -3.21 -8.97
CA LYS A 67 -10.02 -4.28 -9.12
C LYS A 67 -11.10 -4.15 -8.07
N GLU A 68 -12.37 -4.20 -8.51
CA GLU A 68 -13.52 -4.17 -7.63
C GLU A 68 -13.54 -5.36 -6.66
N TRP A 69 -13.89 -5.11 -5.40
CA TRP A 69 -14.14 -6.17 -4.45
C TRP A 69 -15.42 -5.88 -3.65
N ARG A 70 -16.04 -6.96 -3.19
CA ARG A 70 -17.28 -6.88 -2.44
C ARG A 70 -17.00 -6.78 -0.94
N ARG A 71 -17.69 -5.87 -0.27
CA ARG A 71 -17.65 -5.72 1.18
C ARG A 71 -18.72 -6.57 1.86
N GLU A 72 -18.57 -6.78 3.17
CA GLU A 72 -19.49 -7.59 3.96
C GLU A 72 -20.93 -7.04 3.94
N ASP A 73 -21.09 -5.73 3.83
CA ASP A 73 -22.41 -5.09 3.78
C ASP A 73 -23.09 -5.22 2.41
N GLY A 74 -22.48 -5.90 1.47
CA GLY A 74 -23.02 -6.08 0.12
C GLY A 74 -22.62 -5.02 -0.88
N SER A 75 -22.00 -3.93 -0.43
CA SER A 75 -21.50 -2.90 -1.35
C SER A 75 -20.21 -3.35 -2.02
N SER A 76 -19.86 -2.70 -3.12
CA SER A 76 -18.62 -2.94 -3.83
C SER A 76 -17.81 -1.65 -3.89
N ILE A 77 -16.50 -1.78 -3.92
CA ILE A 77 -15.62 -0.62 -4.03
C ILE A 77 -14.46 -0.94 -4.98
N ARG A 78 -14.04 0.08 -5.71
CA ARG A 78 -12.82 0.05 -6.51
C ARG A 78 -12.24 1.44 -6.58
N PHE A 79 -10.94 1.51 -6.83
CA PHE A 79 -10.24 2.77 -7.03
C PHE A 79 -9.71 2.85 -8.46
N ASP A 80 -9.22 4.02 -8.85
CA ASP A 80 -8.68 4.23 -10.20
C ASP A 80 -7.31 3.62 -10.38
N ASP A 81 -6.60 3.36 -9.28
CA ASP A 81 -5.23 2.86 -9.31
C ASP A 81 -5.00 1.81 -8.22
N ASN A 82 -3.85 1.16 -8.33
CA ASN A 82 -3.31 0.31 -7.26
C ASN A 82 -2.25 1.12 -6.52
N ALA A 83 -2.41 1.29 -5.23
CA ALA A 83 -1.50 2.11 -4.45
C ALA A 83 -1.14 1.47 -3.12
N ALA A 84 0.06 1.78 -2.64
CA ALA A 84 0.58 1.29 -1.38
C ALA A 84 1.22 2.42 -0.60
N VAL A 85 1.33 2.24 0.70
CA VAL A 85 2.02 3.14 1.62
C VAL A 85 3.19 2.38 2.24
N ILE A 86 4.37 2.98 2.21
CA ILE A 86 5.57 2.36 2.74
C ILE A 86 5.51 2.33 4.27
N LEU A 87 5.78 1.17 4.83
CA LEU A 87 5.78 0.96 6.28
C LEU A 87 7.18 1.17 6.85
N ASP A 88 7.21 1.59 8.10
CA ASP A 88 8.43 1.68 8.87
C ASP A 88 8.92 0.27 9.27
N THR A 89 10.08 0.19 9.90
CA THR A 89 10.69 -1.07 10.33
C THR A 89 9.83 -1.87 11.28
N ASP A 90 8.92 -1.22 12.02
CA ASP A 90 7.98 -1.90 12.90
C ASP A 90 6.86 -2.64 12.15
N GLY A 91 6.72 -2.41 10.86
CA GLY A 91 5.73 -3.06 10.02
C GLY A 91 4.29 -2.60 10.22
N ARG A 92 4.05 -1.55 11.02
CA ARG A 92 2.71 -1.06 11.33
C ARG A 92 2.50 0.41 11.01
N ASN A 93 3.47 1.24 11.29
CA ASN A 93 3.35 2.67 11.10
C ASN A 93 3.86 3.08 9.73
N PRO A 94 3.25 4.10 9.10
CA PRO A 94 3.77 4.60 7.84
C PRO A 94 5.12 5.28 8.06
N LYS A 95 6.02 5.11 7.11
CA LYS A 95 7.32 5.76 7.15
C LYS A 95 7.21 7.25 6.85
N GLY A 96 6.29 7.63 5.99
CA GLY A 96 6.01 9.02 5.66
C GLY A 96 5.10 9.70 6.66
N THR A 97 4.94 11.01 6.50
CA THR A 97 4.10 11.84 7.36
C THR A 97 2.80 12.26 6.69
N ARG A 98 2.64 12.02 5.40
CA ARG A 98 1.44 12.38 4.63
C ARG A 98 1.03 11.25 3.70
N ILE A 99 -0.28 11.14 3.51
CA ILE A 99 -0.87 10.17 2.57
C ILE A 99 -1.60 10.97 1.49
N PHE A 100 -1.42 10.57 0.23
CA PHE A 100 -2.06 11.22 -0.91
C PHE A 100 -3.22 10.39 -1.43
N GLY A 101 -4.37 11.02 -1.61
CA GLY A 101 -5.56 10.39 -2.12
C GLY A 101 -6.30 9.54 -1.08
N PRO A 102 -7.41 8.93 -1.48
CA PRO A 102 -8.23 8.15 -0.55
C PRO A 102 -7.59 6.82 -0.20
N VAL A 103 -7.98 6.28 0.95
CA VAL A 103 -7.65 4.91 1.36
C VAL A 103 -8.93 4.17 1.69
N ALA A 104 -8.90 2.85 1.61
CA ALA A 104 -10.05 2.03 1.94
C ALA A 104 -10.18 1.87 3.47
N ARG A 105 -11.41 1.85 3.97
CA ARG A 105 -11.67 1.76 5.41
C ARG A 105 -11.28 0.41 6.03
N GLU A 106 -11.05 -0.61 5.20
CA GLU A 106 -10.57 -1.92 5.66
C GLU A 106 -9.25 -1.84 6.40
N LEU A 107 -8.46 -0.79 6.16
CA LEU A 107 -7.21 -0.56 6.89
C LEU A 107 -7.43 -0.34 8.38
N ARG A 108 -8.56 0.24 8.76
CA ARG A 108 -8.91 0.44 10.17
C ARG A 108 -9.11 -0.91 10.87
N GLU A 109 -9.80 -1.83 10.21
CA GLU A 109 -10.06 -3.17 10.76
C GLU A 109 -8.78 -3.99 10.86
N ARG A 110 -7.80 -3.71 9.99
CA ARG A 110 -6.50 -4.39 10.00
C ARG A 110 -5.50 -3.77 10.97
N GLY A 111 -5.87 -2.69 11.67
CA GLY A 111 -5.04 -2.08 12.68
C GLY A 111 -4.10 -0.98 12.20
N TYR A 112 -4.27 -0.50 10.97
CA TYR A 112 -3.45 0.59 10.41
C TYR A 112 -4.08 1.96 10.72
N MET A 113 -4.28 2.23 12.00
CA MET A 113 -4.99 3.44 12.44
C MET A 113 -4.25 4.72 12.08
N ARG A 114 -2.92 4.71 12.12
CA ARG A 114 -2.15 5.89 11.78
C ARG A 114 -2.27 6.26 10.31
N ILE A 115 -2.30 5.26 9.43
CA ILE A 115 -2.52 5.49 8.00
C ILE A 115 -3.91 6.10 7.78
N VAL A 116 -4.91 5.56 8.43
CA VAL A 116 -6.29 6.07 8.34
C VAL A 116 -6.37 7.52 8.83
N SER A 117 -5.69 7.85 9.92
CA SER A 117 -5.70 9.20 10.46
C SER A 117 -4.98 10.22 9.57
N LEU A 118 -3.97 9.79 8.83
CA LEU A 118 -3.22 10.67 7.91
C LEU A 118 -3.88 10.81 6.55
N ALA A 119 -4.79 9.92 6.20
CA ALA A 119 -5.43 9.94 4.89
C ALA A 119 -6.41 11.11 4.77
N PRO A 120 -6.44 11.81 3.63
CA PRO A 120 -7.38 12.90 3.42
C PRO A 120 -8.83 12.44 3.29
N GLU A 121 -9.02 11.19 2.88
CA GLU A 121 -10.35 10.62 2.71
C GLU A 121 -10.29 9.11 2.94
N VAL A 122 -11.31 8.57 3.63
CA VAL A 122 -11.42 7.15 3.90
C VAL A 122 -12.72 6.63 3.30
N LEU A 123 -12.64 5.75 2.34
CA LEU A 123 -13.76 5.18 1.62
C LEU A 123 -13.90 3.69 1.96
#